data_d89c8b0a4b579ec5f5bca2aeb5c695bd
#
_entry.id   d89c8b0a4b579ec5f5bca2aeb5c695bd
#
_cell.length_a   1.000
_cell.length_b   1.000
_cell.length_c   1.000
_cell.angle_alpha   90.00
_cell.angle_beta   90.00
_cell.angle_gamma   90.00
#
_symmetry.space_group_name_H-M   'P 1'
#
loop_
_entity.id
_entity.type
_entity.pdbx_description
1 polymer ?
#
loop_
_entity_poly.entity_id
_entity_poly.type
_entity_poly.pdbx_seq_one_letter_code
_entity_poly.pdbx_strand_id
1 'polypeptide(L)'
;MKDKQTYKYKKEHGEDMTHENEVSLDVTAITDQYRSDLKKYQDRESEYIKTKNQLESTKQIVINMSSTIRDLHTQNENFQAEIARLREEIQLLEMQIKK
;
A
#
# COMPACT_ATOMS: atom_id res chain seq x y z
N MET A 1 35.50 18.47 35.92
CA MET A 1 35.23 18.50 36.31
C MET A 1 34.54 18.58 35.96
N LYS A 2 34.25 18.27 35.55
CA LYS A 2 33.85 18.34 35.83
C LYS A 2 33.22 18.29 35.58
N ASP A 3 33.74 18.24 35.04
CA ASP A 3 33.39 18.32 35.53
C ASP A 3 32.84 18.39 35.30
N LYS A 4 32.88 18.30 34.56
CA LYS A 4 32.70 18.40 35.19
C LYS A 4 31.91 18.56 35.29
N GLN A 5 32.02 18.51 35.26
CA GLN A 5 31.52 18.63 36.09
C GLN A 5 30.81 18.92 35.94
N THR A 6 30.97 19.00 35.41
CA THR A 6 30.53 19.24 35.93
C THR A 6 30.29 19.54 35.83
N TYR A 7 30.81 19.85 35.85
CA TYR A 7 30.82 20.35 36.52
C TYR A 7 30.79 20.89 36.94
N LYS A 8 30.98 21.38 37.41
CA LYS A 8 31.15 21.98 38.16
C LYS A 8 30.66 22.89 38.55
N TYR A 9 30.30 23.36 39.02
CA TYR A 9 29.73 24.33 39.35
C TYR A 9 30.01 25.33 39.35
N LYS A 10 30.44 26.01 39.33
CA LYS A 10 30.69 26.97 39.46
C LYS A 10 30.77 28.04 39.90
N LYS A 11 30.62 28.38 39.73
CA LYS A 11 30.91 29.30 40.33
C LYS A 11 30.23 30.20 40.68
N GLU A 12 30.07 30.88 39.88
CA GLU A 12 29.21 30.95 40.67
C GLU A 12 27.90 31.29 40.10
N HIS A 13 27.10 32.27 40.13
CA HIS A 13 25.70 32.46 39.80
C HIS A 13 25.38 32.63 38.33
N GLY A 14 26.26 33.27 37.56
CA GLY A 14 26.11 33.35 36.13
C GLY A 14 26.20 31.99 35.48
N GLU A 15 27.01 31.13 36.05
CA GLU A 15 27.12 29.78 35.51
C GLU A 15 25.84 29.00 35.67
N ASP A 16 25.16 29.20 36.80
CA ASP A 16 23.87 28.52 37.03
C ASP A 16 22.83 28.94 36.02
N MET A 17 22.76 30.22 35.71
CA MET A 17 21.80 30.69 34.73
C MET A 17 22.10 30.16 33.34
N THR A 18 23.37 30.11 33.01
CA THR A 18 23.80 29.55 31.72
C THR A 18 23.40 28.09 31.61
N HIS A 19 23.62 27.36 32.71
CA HIS A 19 23.27 25.93 32.75
C HIS A 19 21.79 25.73 32.57
N GLU A 20 20.95 26.53 33.20
CA GLU A 20 19.49 26.43 33.05
C GLU A 20 19.06 26.70 31.61
N ASN A 21 19.68 27.68 30.97
CA ASN A 21 19.36 27.96 29.57
C ASN A 21 19.74 26.80 28.66
N GLU A 22 20.87 26.17 28.90
CA GLU A 22 21.32 25.02 28.14
C GLU A 22 20.37 23.85 28.30
N VAL A 23 19.92 23.59 29.52
CA VAL A 23 18.96 22.51 29.79
C VAL A 23 17.64 22.78 29.07
N SER A 24 17.20 24.04 29.09
CA SER A 24 15.94 24.41 28.42
C SER A 24 16.04 24.19 26.91
N LEU A 25 17.18 24.55 26.31
CA LEU A 25 17.40 24.32 24.87
C LEU A 25 17.41 22.83 24.54
N ASP A 26 18.06 22.02 25.41
CA ASP A 26 18.11 20.58 25.20
C ASP A 26 16.71 19.98 25.23
N VAL A 27 15.88 20.41 26.18
CA VAL A 27 14.51 19.92 26.29
C VAL A 27 13.71 20.29 25.04
N THR A 28 13.90 21.52 24.54
CA THR A 28 13.23 21.97 23.35
C THR A 28 13.64 21.12 22.13
N ALA A 29 14.94 20.86 22.01
CA ALA A 29 15.47 20.05 20.90
C ALA A 29 14.91 18.63 20.96
N ILE A 30 14.84 18.04 22.16
CA ILE A 30 14.29 16.70 22.34
C ILE A 30 12.82 16.67 21.96
N THR A 31 12.07 17.69 22.38
CA THR A 31 10.64 17.79 22.07
C THR A 31 10.41 17.92 20.57
N ASP A 32 11.23 18.74 19.92
CA ASP A 32 11.11 18.93 18.47
C ASP A 32 11.44 17.63 17.72
N GLN A 33 12.46 16.93 18.18
CA GLN A 33 12.84 15.64 17.60
C GLN A 33 11.71 14.64 17.75
N TYR A 34 11.11 14.60 18.94
CA TYR A 34 9.99 13.71 19.22
C TYR A 34 8.81 13.98 18.28
N ARG A 35 8.47 15.25 18.12
CA ARG A 35 7.39 15.64 17.22
C ARG A 35 7.67 15.26 15.78
N SER A 36 8.92 15.45 15.35
CA SER A 36 9.33 15.08 14.01
C SER A 36 9.21 13.57 13.79
N ASP A 37 9.67 12.80 14.76
CA ASP A 37 9.59 11.34 14.69
C ASP A 37 8.16 10.86 14.69
N LEU A 38 7.32 11.47 15.52
CA LEU A 38 5.90 11.11 15.57
C LEU A 38 5.22 11.38 14.23
N LYS A 39 5.54 12.50 13.61
CA LYS A 39 4.97 12.82 12.31
C LYS A 39 5.39 11.81 11.25
N LYS A 40 6.66 11.44 11.24
CA LYS A 40 7.15 10.41 10.32
C LYS A 40 6.42 9.09 10.51
N TYR A 41 6.16 8.74 11.75
CA TYR A 41 5.44 7.51 12.08
C TYR A 41 4.03 7.56 11.55
N GLN A 42 3.34 8.68 11.78
CA GLN A 42 1.97 8.88 11.31
C GLN A 42 1.90 8.87 9.78
N ASP A 43 2.88 9.48 9.12
CA ASP A 43 2.93 9.49 7.66
C ASP A 43 3.11 8.08 7.12
N ARG A 44 3.98 7.28 7.74
CA ARG A 44 4.17 5.89 7.33
C ARG A 44 2.91 5.07 7.52
N GLU A 45 2.23 5.27 8.65
CA GLU A 45 0.99 4.54 8.91
C GLU A 45 -0.07 4.89 7.88
N SER A 46 -0.18 6.16 7.55
CA SER A 46 -1.11 6.62 6.54
C SER A 46 -0.82 5.99 5.18
N GLU A 47 0.46 5.94 4.79
CA GLU A 47 0.87 5.31 3.55
C GLU A 47 0.58 3.81 3.55
N TYR A 48 0.80 3.16 4.68
CA TYR A 48 0.53 1.74 4.82
C TYR A 48 -0.95 1.46 4.61
N ILE A 49 -1.82 2.24 5.24
CA ILE A 49 -3.26 2.06 5.10
C ILE A 49 -3.69 2.29 3.67
N LYS A 50 -3.15 3.32 3.02
CA LYS A 50 -3.46 3.62 1.63
C LYS A 50 -3.06 2.47 0.72
N THR A 51 -1.85 1.95 0.91
CA THR A 51 -1.35 0.83 0.11
C THR A 51 -2.18 -0.42 0.35
N LYS A 52 -2.56 -0.67 1.59
CA LYS A 52 -3.40 -1.81 1.92
C LYS A 52 -4.75 -1.73 1.23
N ASN A 53 -5.35 -0.54 1.23
CA ASN A 53 -6.64 -0.33 0.56
C ASN A 53 -6.52 -0.52 -0.94
N GLN A 54 -5.43 -0.04 -1.54
CA GLN A 54 -5.17 -0.23 -2.96
C GLN A 54 -5.00 -1.71 -3.29
N LEU A 55 -4.32 -2.44 -2.43
CA LEU A 55 -4.13 -3.88 -2.61
C LEU A 55 -5.47 -4.61 -2.58
N GLU A 56 -6.35 -4.26 -1.64
CA GLU A 56 -7.67 -4.88 -1.56
C GLU A 56 -8.48 -4.60 -2.81
N SER A 57 -8.46 -3.35 -3.30
CA SER A 57 -9.15 -3.01 -4.54
C SER A 57 -8.62 -3.81 -5.72
N THR A 58 -7.30 -3.93 -5.82
CA THR A 58 -6.67 -4.69 -6.90
C THR A 58 -7.04 -6.16 -6.82
N LYS A 59 -7.07 -6.73 -5.62
CA LYS A 59 -7.50 -8.12 -5.43
C LYS A 59 -8.91 -8.32 -5.94
N GLN A 60 -9.80 -7.39 -5.61
CA GLN A 60 -11.20 -7.48 -6.03
C GLN A 60 -11.30 -7.42 -7.55
N ILE A 61 -10.52 -6.54 -8.18
CA ILE A 61 -10.49 -6.44 -9.64
C ILE A 61 -10.02 -7.76 -10.25
N VAL A 62 -8.97 -8.37 -9.68
CA VAL A 62 -8.46 -9.65 -10.18
C VAL A 62 -9.52 -10.74 -10.06
N ILE A 63 -10.24 -10.79 -8.95
CA ILE A 63 -11.31 -11.78 -8.77
C ILE A 63 -12.39 -11.58 -9.81
N ASN A 64 -12.81 -10.33 -10.05
CA ASN A 64 -13.84 -10.03 -11.03
C ASN A 64 -13.39 -10.38 -12.45
N MET A 65 -12.14 -10.08 -12.78
CA MET A 65 -11.59 -10.41 -14.09
C MET A 65 -11.50 -11.92 -14.29
N SER A 66 -11.11 -12.65 -13.25
CA SER A 66 -11.05 -14.11 -13.31
C SER A 66 -12.43 -14.71 -13.58
N SER A 67 -13.45 -14.17 -12.93
CA SER A 67 -14.82 -14.60 -13.14
C SER A 67 -15.26 -14.32 -14.58
N THR A 68 -14.94 -13.14 -15.09
CA THR A 68 -15.28 -12.77 -16.47
C THR A 68 -14.59 -13.70 -17.46
N ILE A 69 -13.31 -14.01 -17.23
CA ILE A 69 -12.56 -14.92 -18.09
C ILE A 69 -13.22 -16.29 -18.12
N ARG A 70 -13.65 -16.77 -16.96
CA ARG A 70 -14.32 -18.08 -16.86
C ARG A 70 -15.61 -18.06 -17.65
N ASP A 71 -16.40 -16.99 -17.52
CA ASP A 71 -17.66 -16.88 -18.23
C ASP A 71 -17.45 -16.83 -19.74
N LEU A 72 -16.45 -16.05 -20.17
CA LEU A 72 -16.13 -15.95 -21.60
C LEU A 72 -15.64 -17.28 -22.15
N HIS A 73 -14.89 -18.03 -21.37
CA HIS A 73 -14.44 -19.35 -21.78
C HIS A 73 -15.63 -20.28 -22.01
N THR A 74 -16.59 -20.28 -21.08
CA THR A 74 -17.80 -21.09 -21.19
C THR A 74 -18.60 -20.70 -22.42
N GLN A 75 -18.78 -19.38 -22.65
CA GLN A 75 -19.48 -18.91 -23.83
C GLN A 75 -18.78 -19.35 -25.11
N ASN A 76 -17.44 -19.27 -25.10
CA ASN A 76 -16.66 -19.68 -26.27
C ASN A 76 -16.83 -21.14 -26.58
N GLU A 77 -16.85 -22.00 -25.56
CA GLU A 77 -17.09 -23.41 -25.74
C GLU A 77 -18.48 -23.66 -26.31
N ASN A 78 -19.48 -22.93 -25.81
CA ASN A 78 -20.85 -23.05 -26.31
C ASN A 78 -20.94 -22.64 -27.77
N PHE A 79 -20.26 -21.56 -28.16
CA PHE A 79 -20.23 -21.12 -29.54
C PHE A 79 -19.55 -22.12 -30.46
N GLN A 80 -18.46 -22.74 -29.98
CA GLN A 80 -17.78 -23.76 -30.76
C GLN A 80 -18.69 -24.98 -31.01
N ALA A 81 -19.42 -25.38 -29.98
CA ALA A 81 -20.38 -26.49 -30.12
C ALA A 81 -21.47 -26.12 -31.11
N GLU A 82 -21.94 -24.89 -31.08
CA GLU A 82 -22.97 -24.40 -31.99
C GLU A 82 -22.45 -24.40 -33.42
N ILE A 83 -21.23 -23.95 -33.64
CA ILE A 83 -20.59 -23.95 -34.94
C ILE A 83 -20.49 -25.38 -35.48
N ALA A 84 -20.07 -26.32 -34.65
CA ALA A 84 -19.95 -27.72 -35.05
C ALA A 84 -21.32 -28.26 -35.50
N ARG A 85 -22.35 -27.98 -34.70
CA ARG A 85 -23.71 -28.42 -35.04
C ARG A 85 -24.19 -27.85 -36.36
N LEU A 86 -23.94 -26.57 -36.58
CA LEU A 86 -24.34 -25.91 -37.83
C LEU A 86 -23.59 -26.47 -39.03
N ARG A 87 -22.32 -26.78 -38.86
CA ARG A 87 -21.53 -27.39 -39.94
C ARG A 87 -22.09 -28.74 -40.34
N GLU A 88 -22.52 -29.54 -39.35
CA GLU A 88 -23.16 -30.82 -39.64
C GLU A 88 -24.45 -30.60 -40.41
N GLU A 89 -25.28 -29.65 -40.02
CA GLU A 89 -26.51 -29.35 -40.73
C GLU A 89 -26.24 -28.96 -42.17
N ILE A 90 -25.24 -28.12 -42.35
CA ILE A 90 -24.86 -27.69 -43.69
C ILE A 90 -24.46 -28.89 -44.56
N GLN A 91 -23.68 -29.80 -43.99
CA GLN A 91 -23.26 -31.02 -44.73
C GLN A 91 -24.47 -31.87 -45.12
N LEU A 92 -25.40 -32.05 -44.21
CA LEU A 92 -26.59 -32.84 -44.49
C LEU A 92 -27.45 -32.21 -45.57
N LEU A 93 -27.61 -30.87 -45.51
CA LEU A 93 -28.36 -30.15 -46.54
C LEU A 93 -27.68 -30.23 -47.91
N GLU A 94 -26.34 -30.12 -47.91
CA GLU A 94 -25.60 -30.23 -49.16
C GLU A 94 -25.76 -31.61 -49.77
N MET A 95 -25.75 -32.65 -48.96
CA MET A 95 -25.99 -33.99 -49.42
C MET A 95 -27.38 -34.17 -50.03
N GLN A 96 -28.39 -33.52 -49.42
CA GLN A 96 -29.76 -33.58 -49.94
C GLN A 96 -29.87 -32.87 -51.26
N ILE A 97 -29.19 -31.72 -51.39
CA ILE A 97 -29.21 -30.96 -52.65
C ILE A 97 -28.56 -31.74 -53.78
N LYS A 98 -27.45 -32.42 -53.48
CA LYS A 98 -26.74 -33.18 -54.52
C LYS A 98 -27.49 -34.41 -55.01
N LYS A 99 -28.45 -34.84 -54.25
CA LYS A 99 -29.27 -35.93 -54.71
C LYS A 99 -30.25 -35.45 -55.76
#